data_f7d32ea053c24f155f353ba6c1f3b0f0
#
_entry.id   f7d32ea053c24f155f353ba6c1f3b0f0
#
_cell.length_a   1.000
_cell.length_b   1.000
_cell.length_c   1.000
_cell.angle_alpha   90.00
_cell.angle_beta   90.00
_cell.angle_gamma   90.00
#
_symmetry.space_group_name_H-M   'P 1'
#
loop_
_entity.id
_entity.type
_entity.pdbx_description
1 polymer ?
#
loop_
_entity_poly.entity_id
_entity_poly.type
_entity_poly.pdbx_seq_one_letter_code
_entity_poly.pdbx_strand_id
1 'polypeptide(L)'
;MCIRDRSLGAINYQSNDAILHADQSLMPNTKRVWSSWVYSENKDKSSKKIDLTYWMNSLQPIPKKDPIFVTLNSSRDIKQELIYDSVVFRHPVYDLGTLTAQEKIKEINGQNKTWFCGAWTKNGFHEDGYSSAIDVATKFMSGTEEVMAV
;
A
#
# COMPACT_ATOMS: atom_id res chain seq x y z
N MET A 1 15.01 -19.26 -16.02
CA MET A 1 14.21 -18.13 -15.50
C MET A 1 14.94 -16.84 -15.83
N CYS A 2 14.31 -15.94 -16.54
CA CYS A 2 14.96 -14.70 -16.99
C CYS A 2 15.15 -13.71 -15.82
N ILE A 3 16.07 -12.74 -15.97
CA ILE A 3 16.35 -11.74 -14.91
C ILE A 3 15.06 -10.99 -14.53
N ARG A 4 14.24 -10.64 -15.53
CA ARG A 4 12.95 -9.98 -15.34
C ARG A 4 12.02 -10.80 -14.46
N ASP A 5 11.83 -12.09 -14.75
CA ASP A 5 10.92 -12.97 -14.01
C ASP A 5 11.37 -13.14 -12.57
N ARG A 6 12.70 -13.23 -12.34
CA ARG A 6 13.28 -13.31 -11.01
C ARG A 6 13.05 -12.02 -10.20
N SER A 7 13.26 -10.86 -10.82
CA SER A 7 13.09 -9.57 -10.14
C SER A 7 11.62 -9.28 -9.82
N LEU A 8 10.72 -9.53 -10.76
CA LEU A 8 9.27 -9.36 -10.51
C LEU A 8 8.75 -10.38 -9.49
N GLY A 9 9.22 -11.63 -9.56
CA GLY A 9 8.85 -12.70 -8.63
C GLY A 9 9.38 -12.52 -7.20
N ALA A 10 10.34 -11.63 -6.98
CA ALA A 10 10.85 -11.30 -5.65
C ALA A 10 9.94 -10.31 -4.89
N ILE A 11 9.00 -9.65 -5.58
CA ILE A 11 8.02 -8.78 -4.94
C ILE A 11 6.88 -9.65 -4.41
N ASN A 12 6.93 -9.97 -3.14
CA ASN A 12 5.90 -10.74 -2.46
C ASN A 12 4.68 -9.88 -2.13
N TYR A 13 3.51 -10.51 -2.09
CA TYR A 13 2.26 -9.83 -1.72
C TYR A 13 1.59 -10.56 -0.56
N GLN A 14 1.14 -9.80 0.44
CA GLN A 14 0.37 -10.27 1.58
C GLN A 14 -1.09 -9.85 1.45
N SER A 15 -2.00 -10.79 1.69
CA SER A 15 -3.43 -10.50 1.81
C SER A 15 -3.72 -9.82 3.15
N ASN A 16 -4.44 -8.71 3.10
CA ASN A 16 -4.90 -7.96 4.25
C ASN A 16 -6.41 -7.77 4.15
N ASP A 17 -7.11 -8.15 5.20
CA ASP A 17 -8.53 -7.90 5.34
C ASP A 17 -8.73 -6.42 5.69
N ALA A 18 -9.49 -5.69 4.90
CA ALA A 18 -9.82 -4.29 5.13
C ALA A 18 -11.32 -4.16 5.37
N ILE A 19 -11.71 -3.62 6.51
CA ILE A 19 -13.10 -3.48 6.93
C ILE A 19 -13.42 -2.00 7.10
N LEU A 20 -14.43 -1.52 6.37
CA LEU A 20 -15.00 -0.19 6.53
C LEU A 20 -16.13 -0.25 7.55
N HIS A 21 -16.04 0.54 8.63
CA HIS A 21 -16.98 0.44 9.76
C HIS A 21 -17.13 1.74 10.54
N ALA A 22 -18.14 1.78 11.45
CA ALA A 22 -18.38 2.86 12.40
C ALA A 22 -18.07 2.49 13.87
N ASP A 23 -17.51 1.32 14.12
CA ASP A 23 -17.26 0.85 15.49
C ASP A 23 -16.08 1.59 16.14
N GLN A 24 -16.39 2.46 17.11
CA GLN A 24 -15.40 3.23 17.86
C GLN A 24 -14.65 2.39 18.93
N SER A 25 -15.08 1.18 19.22
CA SER A 25 -14.45 0.33 20.25
C SER A 25 -13.05 -0.12 19.90
N LEU A 26 -12.68 -0.05 18.59
CA LEU A 26 -11.34 -0.35 18.10
C LEU A 26 -10.34 0.78 18.39
N MET A 27 -10.83 1.99 18.62
CA MET A 27 -10.03 3.15 18.94
C MET A 27 -9.70 3.21 20.47
N PRO A 28 -8.66 3.96 20.85
CA PRO A 28 -8.38 4.20 22.28
C PRO A 28 -9.58 4.80 23.02
N ASN A 29 -9.81 4.41 24.28
CA ASN A 29 -10.91 4.92 25.09
C ASN A 29 -10.91 6.45 25.25
N THR A 30 -9.74 7.06 25.24
CA THR A 30 -9.57 8.51 25.37
C THR A 30 -9.51 9.16 23.98
N LYS A 31 -10.58 9.85 23.59
CA LYS A 31 -10.66 10.51 22.25
C LYS A 31 -9.52 11.53 21.99
N ARG A 32 -8.94 12.13 23.03
CA ARG A 32 -7.83 13.09 22.88
C ARG A 32 -6.55 12.49 22.30
N VAL A 33 -6.38 11.15 22.39
CA VAL A 33 -5.23 10.44 21.85
C VAL A 33 -5.52 9.79 20.49
N TRP A 34 -6.69 10.03 19.92
CA TRP A 34 -7.00 9.55 18.59
C TRP A 34 -6.12 10.25 17.56
N SER A 35 -5.44 9.48 16.77
CA SER A 35 -4.69 9.95 15.61
C SER A 35 -5.31 9.38 14.34
N SER A 36 -4.85 9.86 13.19
CA SER A 36 -5.30 9.36 11.88
C SER A 36 -5.06 7.87 11.72
N TRP A 37 -4.04 7.34 12.37
CA TRP A 37 -3.64 5.93 12.36
C TRP A 37 -3.44 5.46 13.79
N VAL A 38 -4.06 4.33 14.12
CA VAL A 38 -3.93 3.68 15.43
C VAL A 38 -3.50 2.25 15.18
N TYR A 39 -2.27 1.95 15.58
CA TYR A 39 -1.73 0.60 15.57
C TYR A 39 -2.14 -0.13 16.84
N SER A 40 -2.64 -1.35 16.70
CA SER A 40 -3.00 -2.24 17.80
C SER A 40 -2.12 -3.49 17.77
N GLU A 41 -1.64 -3.90 18.91
CA GLU A 41 -0.85 -5.12 19.06
C GLU A 41 -1.48 -6.03 20.12
N ASN A 42 -1.62 -7.30 19.79
CA ASN A 42 -2.04 -8.30 20.76
C ASN A 42 -0.97 -8.50 21.82
N LYS A 43 -1.40 -8.75 23.07
CA LYS A 43 -0.48 -8.95 24.20
C LYS A 43 0.50 -10.10 23.99
N ASP A 44 0.08 -11.13 23.29
CA ASP A 44 0.87 -12.34 22.99
C ASP A 44 1.76 -12.19 21.75
N LYS A 45 1.67 -11.05 21.03
CA LYS A 45 2.43 -10.77 19.79
C LYS A 45 2.35 -11.90 18.74
N SER A 46 1.25 -12.66 18.76
CA SER A 46 1.08 -13.86 17.92
C SER A 46 0.87 -13.54 16.45
N SER A 47 0.32 -12.35 16.14
CA SER A 47 0.05 -11.96 14.75
C SER A 47 1.29 -11.41 14.06
N LYS A 48 1.57 -11.95 12.86
CA LYS A 48 2.55 -11.37 11.92
C LYS A 48 1.96 -10.25 11.05
N LYS A 49 0.65 -10.05 11.11
CA LYS A 49 -0.05 -9.02 10.35
C LYS A 49 -0.21 -7.77 11.21
N ILE A 50 -0.17 -6.62 10.56
CA ILE A 50 -0.41 -5.33 11.18
C ILE A 50 -1.92 -5.18 11.43
N ASP A 51 -2.32 -4.97 12.69
CA ASP A 51 -3.68 -4.51 13.07
C ASP A 51 -3.64 -2.99 13.17
N LEU A 52 -4.22 -2.33 12.18
CA LEU A 52 -4.14 -0.90 12.00
C LEU A 52 -5.53 -0.33 11.70
N THR A 53 -5.96 0.65 12.49
CA THR A 53 -7.21 1.38 12.27
C THR A 53 -6.93 2.80 11.79
N TYR A 54 -7.47 3.16 10.63
CA TYR A 54 -7.50 4.52 10.11
C TYR A 54 -8.75 5.23 10.59
N TRP A 55 -8.60 6.41 11.17
CA TRP A 55 -9.73 7.30 11.46
C TRP A 55 -9.96 8.24 10.28
N MET A 56 -10.92 7.90 9.43
CA MET A 56 -11.15 8.58 8.16
C MET A 56 -11.59 10.03 8.33
N ASN A 57 -12.29 10.38 9.42
CA ASN A 57 -12.71 11.76 9.70
C ASN A 57 -11.55 12.73 9.98
N SER A 58 -10.34 12.23 10.22
CA SER A 58 -9.13 13.06 10.33
C SER A 58 -8.35 13.16 9.01
N LEU A 59 -8.60 12.24 8.08
CA LEU A 59 -7.93 12.15 6.78
C LEU A 59 -8.76 12.78 5.65
N GLN A 60 -10.08 12.83 5.82
CA GLN A 60 -11.03 13.32 4.82
C GLN A 60 -12.04 14.29 5.47
N PRO A 61 -12.68 15.17 4.70
CA PRO A 61 -13.68 16.14 5.20
C PRO A 61 -15.01 15.48 5.55
N ILE A 62 -14.97 14.42 6.39
CA ILE A 62 -16.14 13.72 6.90
C ILE A 62 -16.51 14.33 8.26
N PRO A 63 -17.80 14.70 8.51
CA PRO A 63 -18.22 15.24 9.78
C PRO A 63 -17.88 14.32 10.96
N LYS A 64 -17.32 14.87 12.04
CA LYS A 64 -16.92 14.09 13.23
C LYS A 64 -18.09 13.38 13.94
N LYS A 65 -19.33 13.79 13.69
CA LYS A 65 -20.54 13.12 14.21
C LYS A 65 -20.80 11.77 13.53
N ASP A 66 -20.27 11.57 12.33
CA ASP A 66 -20.42 10.35 11.52
C ASP A 66 -19.08 9.61 11.51
N PRO A 67 -18.72 8.86 12.57
CA PRO A 67 -17.41 8.24 12.70
C PRO A 67 -17.22 7.14 11.65
N ILE A 68 -16.15 7.23 10.88
CA ILE A 68 -15.79 6.26 9.84
C ILE A 68 -14.35 5.78 10.07
N PHE A 69 -14.20 4.48 10.05
CA PHE A 69 -12.91 3.81 10.22
C PHE A 69 -12.67 2.81 9.10
N VAL A 70 -11.40 2.59 8.79
CA VAL A 70 -10.94 1.45 8.00
C VAL A 70 -9.93 0.68 8.85
N THR A 71 -10.25 -0.56 9.20
CA THR A 71 -9.34 -1.41 9.97
C THR A 71 -8.76 -2.51 9.10
N LEU A 72 -7.43 -2.65 9.15
CA LEU A 72 -6.72 -3.74 8.51
C LEU A 72 -6.43 -4.84 9.51
N ASN A 73 -6.77 -6.09 9.14
CA ASN A 73 -6.46 -7.32 9.90
C ASN A 73 -6.85 -7.21 11.38
N SER A 74 -8.05 -6.77 11.67
CA SER A 74 -8.53 -6.60 13.04
C SER A 74 -8.32 -7.86 13.86
N SER A 75 -7.64 -7.73 14.99
CA SER A 75 -7.50 -8.78 16.00
C SER A 75 -8.67 -8.82 16.98
N ARG A 76 -9.57 -7.85 16.87
CA ARG A 76 -10.78 -7.70 17.72
C ARG A 76 -12.02 -7.77 16.86
N ASP A 77 -13.11 -8.26 17.44
CA ASP A 77 -14.40 -8.32 16.76
C ASP A 77 -14.94 -6.91 16.53
N ILE A 78 -15.40 -6.67 15.31
CA ILE A 78 -16.13 -5.48 14.92
C ILE A 78 -17.61 -5.82 14.92
N LYS A 79 -18.42 -4.96 15.53
CA LYS A 79 -19.87 -5.18 15.59
C LYS A 79 -20.44 -5.24 14.19
N GLN A 80 -21.11 -6.35 13.87
CA GLN A 80 -21.60 -6.64 12.53
C GLN A 80 -22.54 -5.56 11.99
N GLU A 81 -23.37 -4.98 12.85
CA GLU A 81 -24.31 -3.90 12.51
C GLU A 81 -23.63 -2.56 12.18
N LEU A 82 -22.33 -2.42 12.48
CA LEU A 82 -21.53 -1.23 12.22
C LEU A 82 -20.58 -1.42 11.04
N ILE A 83 -20.58 -2.58 10.40
CA ILE A 83 -19.77 -2.83 9.20
C ILE A 83 -20.54 -2.34 7.97
N TYR A 84 -19.88 -1.52 7.16
CA TYR A 84 -20.41 -1.04 5.89
C TYR A 84 -19.95 -1.90 4.73
N ASP A 85 -18.66 -2.31 4.74
CA ASP A 85 -18.08 -3.11 3.67
C ASP A 85 -16.83 -3.85 4.17
N SER A 86 -16.46 -4.92 3.47
CA SER A 86 -15.26 -5.71 3.76
C SER A 86 -14.65 -6.24 2.47
N VAL A 87 -13.35 -6.04 2.31
CA VAL A 87 -12.60 -6.45 1.12
C VAL A 87 -11.21 -6.95 1.50
N VAL A 88 -10.71 -7.89 0.72
CA VAL A 88 -9.33 -8.39 0.86
C VAL A 88 -8.45 -7.70 -0.17
N PHE A 89 -7.49 -6.89 0.30
CA PHE A 89 -6.45 -6.31 -0.54
C PHE A 89 -5.15 -7.11 -0.46
N ARG A 90 -4.44 -7.17 -1.57
CA ARG A 90 -3.08 -7.69 -1.61
C ARG A 90 -2.10 -6.52 -1.62
N HIS A 91 -1.29 -6.41 -0.57
CA HIS A 91 -0.27 -5.38 -0.47
C HIS A 91 1.13 -5.96 -0.66
N PRO A 92 2.04 -5.24 -1.35
CA PRO A 92 3.43 -5.67 -1.46
C PRO A 92 4.10 -5.70 -0.08
N VAL A 93 4.94 -6.71 0.13
CA VAL A 93 5.76 -6.84 1.34
C VAL A 93 7.18 -6.41 1.00
N TYR A 94 7.70 -5.45 1.74
CA TYR A 94 9.04 -4.90 1.53
C TYR A 94 10.05 -5.62 2.43
N ASP A 95 10.81 -6.51 1.83
CA ASP A 95 11.93 -7.20 2.45
C ASP A 95 13.26 -6.87 1.73
N LEU A 96 14.36 -7.47 2.16
CA LEU A 96 15.67 -7.24 1.53
C LEU A 96 15.69 -7.71 0.06
N GLY A 97 14.94 -8.76 -0.26
CA GLY A 97 14.77 -9.25 -1.62
C GLY A 97 14.06 -8.22 -2.50
N THR A 98 13.03 -7.56 -1.97
CA THR A 98 12.31 -6.47 -2.65
C THR A 98 13.23 -5.31 -3.00
N LEU A 99 14.09 -4.86 -2.08
CA LEU A 99 15.04 -3.76 -2.33
C LEU A 99 15.98 -4.11 -3.48
N THR A 100 16.56 -5.31 -3.46
CA THR A 100 17.42 -5.79 -4.55
C THR A 100 16.67 -5.89 -5.89
N ALA A 101 15.41 -6.33 -5.84
CA ALA A 101 14.56 -6.42 -7.03
C ALA A 101 14.23 -5.05 -7.61
N GLN A 102 13.94 -4.05 -6.77
CA GLN A 102 13.67 -2.67 -7.20
C GLN A 102 14.86 -2.07 -7.96
N GLU A 103 16.09 -2.25 -7.45
CA GLU A 103 17.29 -1.78 -8.16
C GLU A 103 17.43 -2.49 -9.54
N LYS A 104 17.21 -3.79 -9.57
CA LYS A 104 17.29 -4.56 -10.81
C LYS A 104 16.22 -4.16 -11.83
N ILE A 105 15.02 -3.83 -11.39
CA ILE A 105 13.94 -3.34 -12.24
C ILE A 105 14.29 -1.98 -12.84
N LYS A 106 14.93 -1.09 -12.08
CA LYS A 106 15.43 0.19 -12.63
C LYS A 106 16.42 -0.02 -13.77
N GLU A 107 17.33 -1.00 -13.65
CA GLU A 107 18.32 -1.32 -14.68
C GLU A 107 17.70 -1.89 -15.96
N ILE A 108 16.67 -2.74 -15.83
CA ILE A 108 16.03 -3.38 -16.99
C ILE A 108 14.87 -2.58 -17.58
N ASN A 109 14.48 -1.49 -16.92
CA ASN A 109 13.35 -0.66 -17.34
C ASN A 109 13.65 0.04 -18.66
N GLY A 110 12.82 -0.21 -19.68
CA GLY A 110 13.00 0.24 -21.06
C GLY A 110 13.67 -0.78 -21.99
N GLN A 111 14.27 -1.84 -21.44
CA GLN A 111 14.86 -2.89 -22.27
C GLN A 111 13.76 -3.67 -23.00
N ASN A 112 14.04 -4.03 -24.26
CA ASN A 112 13.09 -4.74 -25.12
C ASN A 112 11.72 -4.05 -25.21
N LYS A 113 11.67 -2.72 -25.17
CA LYS A 113 10.45 -1.90 -25.22
C LYS A 113 9.46 -2.24 -24.09
N THR A 114 9.96 -2.73 -22.95
CA THR A 114 9.15 -3.11 -21.78
C THR A 114 9.45 -2.18 -20.62
N TRP A 115 8.40 -1.61 -20.05
CA TRP A 115 8.49 -0.63 -18.98
C TRP A 115 7.68 -1.07 -17.77
N PHE A 116 8.18 -0.76 -16.58
CA PHE A 116 7.55 -1.08 -15.29
C PHE A 116 7.40 0.18 -14.46
N CYS A 117 6.20 0.41 -13.95
CA CYS A 117 5.92 1.46 -12.98
C CYS A 117 4.90 0.96 -11.95
N GLY A 118 4.70 1.72 -10.90
CA GLY A 118 3.77 1.43 -9.84
C GLY A 118 4.38 1.71 -8.46
N ALA A 119 3.56 1.87 -7.45
CA ALA A 119 3.98 2.19 -6.09
C ALA A 119 4.98 1.15 -5.52
N TRP A 120 4.85 -0.11 -5.92
CA TRP A 120 5.72 -1.23 -5.53
C TRP A 120 7.18 -1.08 -5.99
N THR A 121 7.46 -0.22 -6.97
CA THR A 121 8.83 0.08 -7.44
C THR A 121 9.58 1.02 -6.51
N LYS A 122 8.90 1.61 -5.51
CA LYS A 122 9.44 2.51 -4.47
C LYS A 122 8.91 2.06 -3.09
N ASN A 123 8.29 2.96 -2.31
CA ASN A 123 7.88 2.67 -0.92
C ASN A 123 6.41 2.26 -0.77
N GLY A 124 5.60 2.27 -1.83
CA GLY A 124 4.23 1.79 -1.81
C GLY A 124 3.16 2.87 -1.60
N PHE A 125 3.52 4.15 -1.59
CA PHE A 125 2.57 5.26 -1.45
C PHE A 125 2.00 5.70 -2.81
N HIS A 126 0.89 6.44 -2.79
CA HIS A 126 0.27 6.98 -4.01
C HIS A 126 1.26 7.82 -4.82
N GLU A 127 2.03 8.69 -4.16
CA GLU A 127 3.06 9.52 -4.79
C GLU A 127 4.17 8.68 -5.44
N ASP A 128 4.53 7.54 -4.85
CA ASP A 128 5.49 6.62 -5.45
C ASP A 128 4.96 6.02 -6.76
N GLY A 129 3.66 5.69 -6.81
CA GLY A 129 3.01 5.23 -8.02
C GLY A 129 3.03 6.29 -9.12
N TYR A 130 2.63 7.51 -8.78
CA TYR A 130 2.62 8.64 -9.70
C TYR A 130 4.03 8.98 -10.20
N SER A 131 4.98 9.17 -9.30
CA SER A 131 6.36 9.53 -9.66
C SER A 131 7.05 8.44 -10.49
N SER A 132 6.77 7.16 -10.23
CA SER A 132 7.30 6.06 -11.06
C SER A 132 6.76 6.09 -12.50
N ALA A 133 5.50 6.49 -12.67
CA ALA A 133 4.91 6.64 -14.00
C ALA A 133 5.53 7.82 -14.76
N ILE A 134 5.79 8.95 -14.09
CA ILE A 134 6.50 10.09 -14.65
C ILE A 134 7.93 9.70 -15.08
N ASP A 135 8.65 8.96 -14.22
CA ASP A 135 10.00 8.46 -14.56
C ASP A 135 10.01 7.63 -15.86
N VAL A 136 9.01 6.75 -16.03
CA VAL A 136 8.83 5.96 -17.25
C VAL A 136 8.47 6.83 -18.44
N ALA A 137 7.49 7.72 -18.30
CA ALA A 137 7.06 8.61 -19.39
C ALA A 137 8.22 9.48 -19.90
N THR A 138 9.00 10.06 -18.99
CA THR A 138 10.15 10.90 -19.33
C THR A 138 11.19 10.12 -20.13
N LYS A 139 11.56 8.93 -19.68
CA LYS A 139 12.53 8.07 -20.39
C LYS A 139 12.01 7.60 -21.74
N PHE A 140 10.72 7.27 -21.82
CA PHE A 140 10.09 6.86 -23.08
C PHE A 140 10.11 7.98 -24.11
N MET A 141 9.78 9.21 -23.70
CA MET A 141 9.78 10.39 -24.59
C MET A 141 11.19 10.75 -25.06
N SER A 142 12.19 10.77 -24.17
CA SER A 142 13.59 11.05 -24.55
C SER A 142 14.16 10.00 -25.49
N GLY A 143 13.81 8.73 -25.33
CA GLY A 143 14.24 7.67 -26.27
C GLY A 143 13.57 7.74 -27.66
N THR A 144 12.38 8.39 -27.76
CA THR A 144 11.73 8.62 -29.07
C THR A 144 12.34 9.80 -29.83
N GLU A 145 12.90 10.80 -29.16
CA GLU A 145 13.60 11.92 -29.80
C GLU A 145 14.89 11.46 -30.47
N GLU A 146 15.64 10.52 -29.90
CA GLU A 146 16.84 9.96 -30.54
C GLU A 146 16.53 9.17 -31.83
N VAL A 147 15.34 8.56 -31.93
CA VAL A 147 14.91 7.79 -33.11
C VAL A 147 14.40 8.70 -34.22
N MET A 148 13.92 9.90 -33.91
CA MET A 148 13.48 10.89 -34.93
C MET A 148 14.60 11.79 -35.46
N ALA A 149 15.79 11.74 -34.86
CA ALA A 149 16.95 12.53 -35.22
C ALA A 149 17.90 11.82 -36.22
N VAL A 150 17.53 10.65 -36.72
CA VAL A 150 18.21 9.86 -37.75
C VAL A 150 17.31 9.80 -39.00
#